data_2c414a62bf946cd513b8e21866a81a97
#
_entry.id   2c414a62bf946cd513b8e21866a81a97
#
_cell.length_a   1.000
_cell.length_b   1.000
_cell.length_c   1.000
_cell.angle_alpha   90.00
_cell.angle_beta   90.00
_cell.angle_gamma   90.00
#
_symmetry.space_group_name_H-M   'P 1'
#
loop_
_entity.id
_entity.type
_entity.pdbx_description
1 polymer ?
#
loop_
_entity_poly.entity_id
_entity_poly.type
_entity_poly.pdbx_seq_one_letter_code
_entity_poly.pdbx_strand_id
1 'polypeptide(L)'
;MESNMKTVIIGGGLSGLYLAYLLRKQNKECTLLEAAPRLGGRIQTVKGALDTPLELGATWFSEAHPHLLSLIEELELEKYPQFSKGKSLFQTKSFEPPQEFYVPESEAPSYRLAGGTEKLIESLSRKLETENLKLNAKVTALEDTGDKQK
;
A
#
# COMPACT_ATOMS: atom_id res chain seq x y z
N MET A 1 31.37 1.64 18.36
CA MET A 1 31.35 1.70 16.89
C MET A 1 30.08 1.00 16.44
N GLU A 2 29.06 1.76 16.02
CA GLU A 2 27.90 1.14 15.39
C GLU A 2 28.35 0.56 14.05
N SER A 3 28.11 -0.73 13.84
CA SER A 3 28.40 -1.35 12.55
C SER A 3 27.53 -0.65 11.50
N ASN A 4 28.16 -0.07 10.50
CA ASN A 4 27.50 0.57 9.37
C ASN A 4 26.90 -0.51 8.46
N MET A 5 25.87 -1.19 9.00
CA MET A 5 25.18 -2.28 8.31
C MET A 5 24.32 -1.69 7.20
N LYS A 6 24.70 -1.92 5.95
CA LYS A 6 23.92 -1.48 4.79
C LYS A 6 22.66 -2.35 4.66
N THR A 7 21.50 -1.77 4.84
CA THR A 7 20.23 -2.46 4.65
C THR A 7 19.75 -2.31 3.21
N VAL A 8 19.42 -3.41 2.56
CA VAL A 8 18.79 -3.44 1.25
C VAL A 8 17.39 -4.01 1.39
N ILE A 9 16.41 -3.27 0.88
CA ILE A 9 14.98 -3.67 0.86
C ILE A 9 14.63 -4.07 -0.56
N ILE A 10 14.12 -5.29 -0.76
CA ILE A 10 13.69 -5.79 -2.07
C ILE A 10 12.17 -5.70 -2.16
N GLY A 11 11.69 -4.87 -3.09
CA GLY A 11 10.29 -4.61 -3.36
C GLY A 11 9.79 -3.26 -2.85
N GLY A 12 9.31 -2.43 -3.77
CA GLY A 12 8.77 -1.08 -3.53
C GLY A 12 7.25 -1.06 -3.30
N GLY A 13 6.66 -2.15 -2.81
CA GLY A 13 5.29 -2.18 -2.32
C GLY A 13 5.14 -1.50 -0.96
N LEU A 14 3.92 -1.45 -0.42
CA LEU A 14 3.61 -0.81 0.86
C LEU A 14 4.55 -1.26 1.99
N SER A 15 4.78 -2.57 2.12
CA SER A 15 5.62 -3.12 3.19
C SER A 15 7.07 -2.65 3.10
N GLY A 16 7.65 -2.65 1.90
CA GLY A 16 9.03 -2.18 1.69
C GLY A 16 9.18 -0.68 1.92
N LEU A 17 8.24 0.12 1.42
CA LEU A 17 8.22 1.56 1.65
C LEU A 17 8.02 1.90 3.13
N TYR A 18 7.14 1.20 3.82
CA TYR A 18 6.92 1.41 5.24
C TYR A 18 8.16 1.02 6.07
N LEU A 19 8.81 -0.10 5.74
CA LEU A 19 10.07 -0.49 6.38
C LEU A 19 11.17 0.57 6.16
N ALA A 20 11.34 1.06 4.93
CA ALA A 20 12.28 2.13 4.62
C ALA A 20 11.99 3.40 5.44
N TYR A 21 10.72 3.78 5.54
CA TYR A 21 10.27 4.91 6.35
C TYR A 21 10.60 4.73 7.84
N LEU A 22 10.36 3.54 8.42
CA LEU A 22 10.68 3.25 9.81
C LEU A 22 12.19 3.27 10.08
N LEU A 23 13.00 2.75 9.17
CA LEU A 23 14.46 2.81 9.27
C LEU A 23 14.96 4.26 9.25
N ARG A 24 14.42 5.08 8.35
CA ARG A 24 14.74 6.51 8.28
C ARG A 24 14.39 7.24 9.59
N LYS A 25 13.24 6.96 10.19
CA LYS A 25 12.86 7.52 11.52
C LYS A 25 13.87 7.18 12.61
N GLN A 26 14.62 6.10 12.44
CA GLN A 26 15.71 5.69 13.35
C GLN A 26 17.11 6.14 12.88
N ASN A 27 17.19 7.03 11.88
CA ASN A 27 18.44 7.48 11.24
C ASN A 27 19.29 6.33 10.69
N LYS A 28 18.64 5.25 10.21
CA LYS A 28 19.30 4.12 9.57
C LYS A 28 19.13 4.23 8.06
N GLU A 29 20.25 4.16 7.36
CA GLU A 29 20.27 4.16 5.89
C GLU A 29 19.80 2.82 5.33
N CYS A 30 19.04 2.88 4.24
CA CYS A 30 18.66 1.71 3.46
C CYS A 30 18.56 2.06 1.98
N THR A 31 18.72 1.06 1.13
CA THR A 31 18.45 1.17 -0.31
C THR A 31 17.27 0.28 -0.66
N LEU A 32 16.26 0.83 -1.33
CA LEU A 32 15.09 0.08 -1.80
C LEU A 32 15.22 -0.20 -3.29
N LEU A 33 15.11 -1.47 -3.67
CA LEU A 33 15.16 -1.95 -5.05
C LEU A 33 13.77 -2.42 -5.47
N GLU A 34 13.23 -1.82 -6.54
CA GLU A 34 11.92 -2.19 -7.11
C GLU A 34 12.12 -2.61 -8.57
N ALA A 35 11.56 -3.78 -8.93
CA ALA A 35 11.69 -4.33 -10.27
C ALA A 35 10.88 -3.58 -11.33
N ALA A 36 9.76 -2.99 -10.92
CA ALA A 36 8.86 -2.24 -11.80
C ALA A 36 9.34 -0.78 -11.99
N PRO A 37 8.80 -0.07 -13.01
CA PRO A 37 9.06 1.36 -13.20
C PRO A 37 8.27 2.25 -12.23
N ARG A 38 7.49 1.67 -11.31
CA ARG A 38 6.68 2.37 -10.32
C ARG A 38 6.76 1.71 -8.94
N LEU A 39 6.52 2.48 -7.91
CA LEU A 39 6.28 2.00 -6.56
C LEU A 39 4.83 1.54 -6.37
N GLY A 40 4.54 0.93 -5.22
CA GLY A 40 3.18 0.58 -4.77
C GLY A 40 2.84 -0.91 -4.90
N GLY A 41 3.51 -1.66 -5.77
CA GLY A 41 3.23 -3.09 -5.95
C GLY A 41 1.76 -3.36 -6.31
N ARG A 42 1.01 -4.01 -5.42
CA ARG A 42 -0.42 -4.32 -5.57
C ARG A 42 -1.36 -3.15 -5.28
N ILE A 43 -0.83 -1.98 -4.90
CA ILE A 43 -1.59 -0.74 -4.78
C ILE A 43 -1.39 0.03 -6.07
N GLN A 44 -2.49 0.35 -6.73
CA GLN A 44 -2.50 1.17 -7.93
C GLN A 44 -3.87 1.83 -8.06
N THR A 45 -3.86 3.15 -8.09
CA THR A 45 -5.04 3.99 -8.34
C THR A 45 -4.90 4.63 -9.71
N VAL A 46 -5.93 4.61 -10.52
CA VAL A 46 -5.98 5.32 -11.81
C VAL A 46 -7.12 6.33 -11.79
N LYS A 47 -7.01 7.40 -12.53
CA LYS A 47 -8.10 8.36 -12.70
C LYS A 47 -9.00 7.91 -13.84
N GLY A 48 -10.30 7.83 -13.55
CA GLY A 48 -11.32 7.56 -14.54
C GLY A 48 -11.80 8.83 -15.24
N ALA A 49 -12.71 8.66 -16.20
CA ALA A 49 -13.32 9.78 -16.95
C ALA A 49 -14.12 10.75 -16.07
N LEU A 50 -14.57 10.30 -14.90
CA LEU A 50 -15.33 11.10 -13.93
C LEU A 50 -14.47 11.73 -12.83
N ASP A 51 -13.15 11.79 -13.02
CA ASP A 51 -12.19 12.28 -12.01
C ASP A 51 -12.23 11.53 -10.66
N THR A 52 -12.98 10.44 -10.62
CA THR A 52 -13.09 9.55 -9.46
C THR A 52 -11.94 8.55 -9.47
N PRO A 53 -11.21 8.35 -8.36
CA PRO A 53 -10.15 7.37 -8.30
C PRO A 53 -10.70 5.94 -8.48
N LEU A 54 -10.07 5.18 -9.37
CA LEU A 54 -10.38 3.77 -9.63
C LEU A 54 -9.23 2.92 -9.10
N GLU A 55 -9.56 2.00 -8.22
CA GLU A 55 -8.58 1.11 -7.62
C GLU A 55 -8.40 -0.17 -8.44
N LEU A 56 -7.19 -0.44 -8.87
CA LEU A 56 -6.83 -1.65 -9.60
C LEU A 56 -6.25 -2.75 -8.69
N GLY A 57 -6.20 -2.49 -7.39
CA GLY A 57 -5.60 -3.40 -6.42
C GLY A 57 -6.20 -3.31 -5.02
N ALA A 58 -5.34 -3.33 -4.01
CA ALA A 58 -5.75 -3.28 -2.61
C ALA A 58 -6.42 -1.93 -2.28
N THR A 59 -7.63 -2.01 -1.74
CA THR A 59 -8.51 -0.85 -1.57
C THR A 59 -9.04 -0.70 -0.16
N TRP A 60 -9.49 -1.81 0.45
CA TRP A 60 -10.24 -1.80 1.69
C TRP A 60 -9.38 -2.17 2.89
N PHE A 61 -9.64 -1.50 3.99
CA PHE A 61 -9.08 -1.81 5.29
C PHE A 61 -10.13 -1.55 6.39
N SER A 62 -9.87 -1.97 7.61
CA SER A 62 -10.80 -1.88 8.74
C SER A 62 -10.03 -1.67 10.03
N GLU A 63 -10.74 -1.57 11.15
CA GLU A 63 -10.15 -1.49 12.50
C GLU A 63 -9.27 -2.71 12.87
N ALA A 64 -9.38 -3.82 12.12
CA ALA A 64 -8.49 -4.96 12.27
C ALA A 64 -7.05 -4.71 11.78
N HIS A 65 -6.76 -3.54 11.20
CA HIS A 65 -5.44 -3.15 10.68
C HIS A 65 -4.83 -1.96 11.46
N PRO A 66 -4.56 -2.09 12.78
CA PRO A 66 -4.18 -0.96 13.63
C PRO A 66 -2.89 -0.25 13.16
N HIS A 67 -1.90 -0.99 12.68
CA HIS A 67 -0.67 -0.38 12.16
C HIS A 67 -0.89 0.45 10.89
N LEU A 68 -1.82 0.03 10.03
CA LEU A 68 -2.18 0.82 8.84
C LEU A 68 -2.95 2.07 9.24
N LEU A 69 -3.87 1.97 10.20
CA LEU A 69 -4.62 3.11 10.71
C LEU A 69 -3.69 4.17 11.33
N SER A 70 -2.74 3.74 12.17
CA SER A 70 -1.73 4.64 12.74
C SER A 70 -0.87 5.31 11.66
N LEU A 71 -0.51 4.58 10.61
CA LEU A 71 0.25 5.14 9.49
C LEU A 71 -0.56 6.16 8.70
N ILE A 72 -1.84 5.89 8.44
CA ILE A 72 -2.76 6.81 7.75
C ILE A 72 -2.88 8.11 8.54
N GLU A 73 -3.03 8.04 9.86
CA GLU A 73 -3.08 9.19 10.76
C GLU A 73 -1.75 9.95 10.76
N GLU A 74 -0.62 9.28 10.88
CA GLU A 74 0.73 9.88 10.86
C GLU A 74 1.03 10.60 9.54
N LEU A 75 0.49 10.10 8.42
CA LEU A 75 0.64 10.70 7.10
C LEU A 75 -0.44 11.75 6.79
N GLU A 76 -1.33 12.04 7.75
CA GLU A 76 -2.42 13.01 7.62
C GLU A 76 -3.34 12.70 6.42
N LEU A 77 -3.59 11.40 6.17
CA LEU A 77 -4.45 10.95 5.08
C LEU A 77 -5.88 10.78 5.58
N GLU A 78 -6.84 11.23 4.77
CA GLU A 78 -8.25 11.11 5.07
C GLU A 78 -8.80 9.73 4.68
N LYS A 79 -9.50 9.08 5.62
CA LYS A 79 -10.26 7.85 5.37
C LYS A 79 -11.76 8.10 5.46
N TYR A 80 -12.54 7.31 4.73
CA TYR A 80 -13.99 7.33 4.83
C TYR A 80 -14.56 5.90 4.81
N PRO A 81 -15.72 5.67 5.46
CA PRO A 81 -16.34 4.35 5.45
C PRO A 81 -16.86 4.01 4.05
N GLN A 82 -16.61 2.76 3.62
CA GLN A 82 -17.19 2.23 2.39
C GLN A 82 -18.70 2.13 2.55
N PHE A 83 -19.44 2.68 1.59
CA PHE A 83 -20.88 2.50 1.56
C PHE A 83 -21.23 1.02 1.39
N SER A 84 -22.03 0.47 2.29
CA SER A 84 -22.37 -0.96 2.31
C SER A 84 -23.84 -1.25 2.58
N LYS A 85 -24.62 -0.26 3.00
CA LYS A 85 -26.05 -0.48 3.32
C LYS A 85 -26.96 -0.23 2.13
N GLY A 86 -28.11 -0.88 2.12
CA GLY A 86 -29.17 -0.65 1.13
C GLY A 86 -29.45 -1.86 0.25
N LYS A 87 -30.11 -1.61 -0.88
CA LYS A 87 -30.40 -2.66 -1.84
C LYS A 87 -29.17 -3.07 -2.61
N SER A 88 -28.86 -4.35 -2.58
CA SER A 88 -27.77 -4.97 -3.34
C SER A 88 -28.33 -5.93 -4.36
N LEU A 89 -27.67 -6.03 -5.50
CA LEU A 89 -27.99 -6.95 -6.58
C LEU A 89 -26.91 -8.02 -6.65
N PHE A 90 -27.33 -9.27 -6.72
CA PHE A 90 -26.46 -10.41 -6.90
C PHE A 90 -26.89 -11.22 -8.12
N GLN A 91 -26.00 -11.38 -9.07
CA GLN A 91 -26.26 -12.14 -10.30
C GLN A 91 -25.21 -13.23 -10.46
N THR A 92 -25.67 -14.49 -10.44
CA THR A 92 -24.81 -15.68 -10.58
C THR A 92 -24.49 -15.99 -12.03
N LYS A 93 -25.44 -15.73 -12.94
CA LYS A 93 -25.31 -16.02 -14.36
C LYS A 93 -25.88 -14.86 -15.18
N SER A 94 -25.23 -14.54 -16.29
CA SER A 94 -25.60 -13.39 -17.14
C SER A 94 -27.02 -13.48 -17.76
N PHE A 95 -27.60 -14.67 -17.85
CA PHE A 95 -28.94 -14.90 -18.42
C PHE A 95 -30.05 -15.04 -17.36
N GLU A 96 -29.69 -15.02 -16.06
CA GLU A 96 -30.66 -15.03 -14.97
C GLU A 96 -30.84 -13.59 -14.46
N PRO A 97 -32.10 -13.20 -14.08
CA PRO A 97 -32.29 -11.89 -13.50
C PRO A 97 -31.52 -11.78 -12.18
N PRO A 98 -30.95 -10.59 -11.85
CA PRO A 98 -30.30 -10.38 -10.59
C PRO A 98 -31.26 -10.52 -9.42
N GLN A 99 -30.78 -11.12 -8.34
CA GLN A 99 -31.52 -11.21 -7.07
C GLN A 99 -31.27 -9.94 -6.27
N GLU A 100 -32.33 -9.35 -5.77
CA GLU A 100 -32.27 -8.16 -4.91
C GLU A 100 -32.35 -8.59 -3.45
N PHE A 101 -31.43 -8.06 -2.61
CA PHE A 101 -31.48 -8.24 -1.16
C PHE A 101 -31.07 -6.96 -0.44
N TYR A 102 -31.50 -6.82 0.80
CA TYR A 102 -31.15 -5.66 1.61
C TYR A 102 -29.94 -5.98 2.49
N VAL A 103 -28.93 -5.11 2.43
CA VAL A 103 -27.75 -5.16 3.31
C VAL A 103 -27.94 -4.12 4.41
N PRO A 104 -27.93 -4.53 5.69
CA PRO A 104 -27.99 -3.59 6.80
C PRO A 104 -26.69 -2.79 6.93
N GLU A 105 -26.74 -1.72 7.71
CA GLU A 105 -25.53 -0.98 8.07
C GLU A 105 -24.59 -1.86 8.89
N SER A 106 -23.29 -1.86 8.55
CA SER A 106 -22.29 -2.64 9.28
C SER A 106 -21.82 -1.88 10.51
N GLU A 107 -21.77 -2.54 11.66
CA GLU A 107 -21.18 -2.00 12.89
C GLU A 107 -19.63 -1.91 12.80
N ALA A 108 -19.03 -2.71 11.89
CA ALA A 108 -17.59 -2.71 11.62
C ALA A 108 -17.34 -2.39 10.13
N PRO A 109 -17.36 -1.11 9.75
CA PRO A 109 -17.21 -0.71 8.36
C PRO A 109 -15.81 -1.00 7.83
N SER A 110 -15.73 -1.30 6.53
CA SER A 110 -14.49 -1.18 5.78
C SER A 110 -14.28 0.28 5.39
N TYR A 111 -13.02 0.69 5.33
CA TYR A 111 -12.63 2.05 4.95
C TYR A 111 -11.92 2.08 3.59
N ARG A 112 -11.93 3.26 3.00
CA ARG A 112 -11.14 3.63 1.82
C ARG A 112 -10.40 4.95 2.10
N LEU A 113 -9.35 5.22 1.31
CA LEU A 113 -8.64 6.51 1.36
C LEU A 113 -9.26 7.51 0.38
N ALA A 114 -9.44 8.74 0.82
CA ALA A 114 -9.83 9.84 -0.03
C ALA A 114 -8.75 10.11 -1.09
N GLY A 115 -9.15 10.22 -2.33
CA GLY A 115 -8.25 10.38 -3.45
C GLY A 115 -7.52 9.11 -3.92
N GLY A 116 -7.85 7.94 -3.34
CA GLY A 116 -7.33 6.65 -3.73
C GLY A 116 -6.18 6.13 -2.86
N THR A 117 -6.02 4.81 -2.84
CA THR A 117 -5.02 4.14 -1.97
C THR A 117 -3.57 4.46 -2.35
N GLU A 118 -3.32 4.87 -3.60
CA GLU A 118 -1.99 5.30 -4.06
C GLU A 118 -1.47 6.53 -3.29
N LYS A 119 -2.34 7.34 -2.68
CA LYS A 119 -1.95 8.45 -1.80
C LYS A 119 -1.04 8.00 -0.65
N LEU A 120 -1.24 6.79 -0.15
CA LEU A 120 -0.38 6.19 0.87
C LEU A 120 1.04 5.96 0.34
N ILE A 121 1.15 5.44 -0.89
CA ILE A 121 2.43 5.20 -1.56
C ILE A 121 3.16 6.51 -1.86
N GLU A 122 2.44 7.50 -2.41
CA GLU A 122 2.98 8.83 -2.68
C GLU A 122 3.50 9.51 -1.40
N SER A 123 2.71 9.46 -0.33
CA SER A 123 3.08 10.09 0.95
C SER A 123 4.30 9.43 1.58
N LEU A 124 4.40 8.11 1.55
CA LEU A 124 5.59 7.39 2.01
C LEU A 124 6.81 7.71 1.15
N SER A 125 6.68 7.66 -0.17
CA SER A 125 7.80 7.91 -1.07
C SER A 125 8.38 9.32 -0.94
N ARG A 126 7.54 10.34 -0.70
CA ARG A 126 7.97 11.72 -0.43
C ARG A 126 8.77 11.88 0.87
N LYS A 127 8.59 10.96 1.81
CA LYS A 127 9.36 10.95 3.08
C LYS A 127 10.72 10.27 2.93
N LEU A 128 11.01 9.64 1.79
CA LEU A 128 12.26 8.94 1.52
C LEU A 128 13.15 9.76 0.57
N GLU A 129 14.46 9.52 0.63
CA GLU A 129 15.42 10.13 -0.29
C GLU A 129 15.37 9.43 -1.64
N THR A 130 15.20 10.19 -2.72
CA THR A 130 15.02 9.66 -4.08
C THR A 130 16.22 8.81 -4.53
N GLU A 131 17.42 9.16 -4.10
CA GLU A 131 18.65 8.43 -4.43
C GLU A 131 18.71 7.01 -3.84
N ASN A 132 17.93 6.78 -2.78
CA ASN A 132 17.80 5.48 -2.12
C ASN A 132 16.67 4.61 -2.69
N LEU A 133 15.87 5.14 -3.63
CA LEU A 133 14.80 4.43 -4.32
C LEU A 133 15.24 4.09 -5.75
N LYS A 134 15.47 2.81 -6.02
CA LYS A 134 15.90 2.35 -7.34
C LYS A 134 14.80 1.55 -8.03
N LEU A 135 14.18 2.18 -9.01
CA LEU A 135 13.20 1.54 -9.90
C LEU A 135 13.90 0.78 -11.03
N ASN A 136 13.18 -0.12 -11.70
CA ASN A 136 13.73 -0.97 -12.76
C ASN A 136 14.94 -1.80 -12.31
N ALA A 137 15.05 -2.06 -11.02
CA ALA A 137 16.15 -2.78 -10.37
C ALA A 137 15.68 -4.16 -9.93
N LYS A 138 15.54 -5.09 -10.88
CA LYS A 138 15.11 -6.45 -10.62
C LYS A 138 16.23 -7.25 -9.96
N VAL A 139 16.01 -7.69 -8.73
CA VAL A 139 16.89 -8.66 -8.05
C VAL A 139 16.62 -10.04 -8.63
N THR A 140 17.66 -10.69 -9.13
CA THR A 140 17.57 -12.00 -9.78
C THR A 140 18.18 -13.13 -8.95
N ALA A 141 19.11 -12.81 -8.05
CA ALA A 141 19.72 -13.79 -7.17
C ALA A 141 20.22 -13.13 -5.87
N LEU A 142 20.34 -13.91 -4.83
CA LEU A 142 21.01 -13.58 -3.57
C LEU A 142 22.07 -14.65 -3.34
N GLU A 143 23.27 -14.24 -2.99
CA GLU A 143 24.38 -15.13 -2.67
C GLU A 143 24.89 -14.80 -1.26
N ASP A 144 24.96 -15.83 -0.42
CA ASP A 144 25.60 -15.70 0.90
C ASP A 144 27.10 -15.96 0.72
N THR A 145 27.89 -14.92 0.83
CA THR A 145 29.36 -15.01 0.71
C THR A 145 30.04 -15.57 1.96
N GLY A 146 29.26 -15.82 3.02
CA GLY A 146 29.77 -16.33 4.28
C GLY A 146 30.57 -15.32 5.10
N ASP A 147 30.79 -14.11 4.61
CA ASP A 147 31.46 -13.02 5.33
C ASP A 147 30.50 -12.45 6.39
N LYS A 148 30.59 -13.02 7.59
CA LYS A 148 29.97 -12.40 8.76
C LYS A 148 30.76 -11.14 9.08
N GLN A 149 30.28 -9.99 8.61
CA GLN A 149 30.76 -8.72 9.16
C GLN A 149 30.44 -8.71 10.66
N LYS A 150 31.47 -8.78 11.45
CA LYS A 150 31.45 -8.69 12.92
C LYS A 150 31.09 -7.27 13.36
#